data_98c69c37d72f14a827c710905f2cf623
#
_entry.id   98c69c37d72f14a827c710905f2cf623
#
_cell.length_a   1.000
_cell.length_b   1.000
_cell.length_c   1.000
_cell.angle_alpha   90.00
_cell.angle_beta   90.00
_cell.angle_gamma   90.00
#
_symmetry.space_group_name_H-M   'P 1'
#
loop_
_entity.id
_entity.type
_entity.pdbx_description
1 polymer ?
#
loop_
_entity_poly.entity_id
_entity_poly.type
_entity_poly.pdbx_seq_one_letter_code
_entity_poly.pdbx_strand_id
1 'polypeptide(L)'
;MGYRLHADSSSLKCYLADTGLLVSLAFDDGPELLDIHRDIQFGRVSVNRGMLVENVVAQQLRARGHSLFYYSWDEPPLREGGRLRPREIDFLITRGYSNAAGKPRICPVEVKSSKAYSTVSLDDFAKRYSDRIGDEYVLHPKQLKVEGNRQYLPLYMSFCL
;
A
#
# COMPACT_ATOMS: atom_id res chain seq x y z
N MET A 1 16.44 14.89 6.93
CA MET A 1 15.65 14.43 8.09
C MET A 1 14.91 13.17 7.66
N GLY A 2 15.18 12.04 8.29
CA GLY A 2 14.57 10.77 7.91
C GLY A 2 13.16 10.62 8.48
N TYR A 3 12.32 9.80 7.86
CA TYR A 3 10.94 9.51 8.29
C TYR A 3 10.81 9.12 9.77
N ARG A 4 11.85 8.56 10.38
CA ARG A 4 11.85 8.11 11.78
C ARG A 4 11.62 9.22 12.81
N LEU A 5 11.87 10.48 12.45
CA LEU A 5 11.70 11.61 13.37
C LEU A 5 10.24 12.06 13.55
N HIS A 6 9.34 11.56 12.70
CA HIS A 6 7.92 11.89 12.73
C HIS A 6 7.02 10.64 12.76
N ALA A 7 7.60 9.46 13.10
CA ALA A 7 6.83 8.23 13.22
C ALA A 7 5.96 8.29 14.48
N ASP A 8 4.66 8.08 14.31
CA ASP A 8 3.75 7.86 15.43
C ASP A 8 3.90 6.40 15.89
N SER A 9 4.40 6.21 17.10
CA SER A 9 4.57 4.87 17.69
C SER A 9 3.28 4.27 18.24
N SER A 10 2.19 5.03 18.26
CA SER A 10 0.89 4.55 18.71
C SER A 10 0.10 3.84 17.60
N SER A 11 0.51 3.98 16.35
CA SER A 11 -0.14 3.37 15.19
C SER A 11 0.86 2.57 14.38
N LEU A 12 0.69 1.24 14.37
CA LEU A 12 1.61 0.31 13.74
C LEU A 12 0.89 -0.60 12.75
N LYS A 13 1.50 -0.83 11.58
CA LYS A 13 1.14 -1.91 10.67
C LYS A 13 2.19 -3.03 10.80
N CYS A 14 1.71 -4.26 10.98
CA CYS A 14 2.56 -5.44 11.05
C CYS A 14 2.43 -6.26 9.77
N TYR A 15 3.57 -6.63 9.20
CA TYR A 15 3.65 -7.52 8.06
C TYR A 15 4.48 -8.74 8.42
N LEU A 16 4.03 -9.92 8.01
CA LEU A 16 4.75 -11.16 8.24
C LEU A 16 5.71 -11.44 7.07
N ALA A 17 6.88 -11.98 7.40
CA ALA A 17 7.89 -12.37 6.40
C ALA A 17 7.43 -13.56 5.53
N ASP A 18 6.38 -14.26 5.95
CA ASP A 18 5.78 -15.37 5.24
C ASP A 18 4.26 -15.18 5.17
N THR A 19 3.71 -15.16 3.94
CA THR A 19 2.27 -15.00 3.74
C THR A 19 1.49 -16.28 4.08
N GLY A 20 2.09 -17.46 3.97
CA GLY A 20 1.49 -18.71 4.42
C GLY A 20 1.29 -18.71 5.93
N LEU A 21 2.30 -18.26 6.68
CA LEU A 21 2.19 -18.07 8.13
C LEU A 21 1.11 -17.03 8.48
N LEU A 22 1.01 -15.94 7.72
CA LEU A 22 -0.06 -14.96 7.90
C LEU A 22 -1.45 -15.60 7.76
N VAL A 23 -1.64 -16.44 6.74
CA VAL A 23 -2.90 -17.17 6.51
C VAL A 23 -3.18 -18.10 7.69
N SER A 24 -2.20 -18.88 8.12
CA SER A 24 -2.36 -19.83 9.25
C SER A 24 -2.74 -19.09 10.54
N LEU A 25 -2.10 -17.97 10.85
CA LEU A 25 -2.41 -17.17 12.04
C LEU A 25 -3.76 -16.44 11.96
N ALA A 26 -4.19 -16.05 10.76
CA ALA A 26 -5.42 -15.28 10.57
C ALA A 26 -6.69 -16.14 10.60
N PHE A 27 -6.57 -17.43 10.26
CA PHE A 27 -7.73 -18.30 10.08
C PHE A 27 -7.82 -19.47 11.05
N ASP A 28 -6.96 -19.48 12.09
CA ASP A 28 -6.92 -20.53 13.11
C ASP A 28 -6.81 -21.97 12.55
N ASP A 29 -6.44 -22.95 13.38
CA ASP A 29 -6.19 -24.35 12.97
C ASP A 29 -7.48 -25.17 12.70
N GLY A 30 -8.55 -24.53 12.22
CA GLY A 30 -9.81 -25.19 11.90
C GLY A 30 -9.77 -26.00 10.59
N PRO A 31 -10.71 -26.96 10.41
CA PRO A 31 -10.83 -27.74 9.16
C PRO A 31 -11.06 -26.86 7.92
N GLU A 32 -11.49 -25.62 8.11
CA GLU A 32 -11.69 -24.60 7.07
C GLU A 32 -10.36 -24.10 6.46
N LEU A 33 -9.22 -24.29 7.14
CA LEU A 33 -7.91 -23.84 6.67
C LEU A 33 -7.54 -24.49 5.33
N LEU A 34 -7.85 -25.78 5.14
CA LEU A 34 -7.59 -26.49 3.88
C LEU A 34 -8.42 -25.93 2.72
N ASP A 35 -9.66 -25.56 2.98
CA ASP A 35 -10.53 -24.94 1.98
C ASP A 35 -10.05 -23.53 1.64
N ILE A 36 -9.58 -22.77 2.62
CA ILE A 36 -8.97 -21.45 2.42
C ILE A 36 -7.69 -21.55 1.59
N HIS A 37 -6.80 -22.51 1.89
CA HIS A 37 -5.61 -22.75 1.08
C HIS A 37 -5.96 -23.11 -0.36
N ARG A 38 -6.98 -23.95 -0.56
CA ARG A 38 -7.51 -24.30 -1.88
C ARG A 38 -8.06 -23.07 -2.60
N ASP A 39 -8.83 -22.24 -1.90
CA ASP A 39 -9.41 -21.03 -2.47
C ASP A 39 -8.36 -19.98 -2.83
N ILE A 40 -7.26 -19.88 -2.05
CA ILE A 40 -6.09 -19.08 -2.40
C ILE A 40 -5.48 -19.57 -3.70
N GLN A 41 -5.23 -20.87 -3.84
CA GLN A 41 -4.66 -21.46 -5.05
C GLN A 41 -5.52 -21.24 -6.29
N PHE A 42 -6.84 -21.29 -6.14
CA PHE A 42 -7.79 -21.07 -7.24
C PHE A 42 -8.23 -19.62 -7.42
N GLY A 43 -7.66 -18.68 -6.67
CA GLY A 43 -7.99 -17.25 -6.75
C GLY A 43 -9.40 -16.90 -6.30
N ARG A 44 -10.03 -17.75 -5.49
CA ARG A 44 -11.42 -17.61 -5.01
C ARG A 44 -11.55 -16.91 -3.66
N VAL A 45 -10.44 -16.57 -3.01
CA VAL A 45 -10.45 -15.96 -1.67
C VAL A 45 -11.16 -14.61 -1.73
N SER A 46 -12.30 -14.52 -1.08
CA SER A 46 -13.05 -13.29 -0.89
C SER A 46 -12.67 -12.56 0.42
N VAL A 47 -12.24 -13.31 1.43
CA VAL A 47 -11.96 -12.80 2.77
C VAL A 47 -10.52 -12.31 2.86
N ASN A 48 -10.34 -11.04 3.26
CA ASN A 48 -9.04 -10.41 3.54
C ASN A 48 -7.99 -10.47 2.40
N ARG A 49 -8.44 -10.61 1.15
CA ARG A 49 -7.54 -10.58 -0.01
C ARG A 49 -6.66 -9.33 -0.03
N GLY A 50 -7.18 -8.19 0.43
CA GLY A 50 -6.42 -6.95 0.56
C GLY A 50 -5.19 -7.13 1.44
N MET A 51 -5.38 -7.67 2.64
CA MET A 51 -4.31 -7.93 3.60
C MET A 51 -3.22 -8.87 3.04
N LEU A 52 -3.62 -9.95 2.35
CA LEU A 52 -2.67 -10.90 1.77
C LEU A 52 -1.83 -10.25 0.67
N VAL A 53 -2.46 -9.51 -0.23
CA VAL A 53 -1.77 -8.81 -1.33
C VAL A 53 -0.84 -7.73 -0.77
N GLU A 54 -1.29 -6.95 0.20
CA GLU A 54 -0.48 -5.93 0.85
C GLU A 54 0.73 -6.55 1.56
N ASN A 55 0.56 -7.70 2.22
CA ASN A 55 1.67 -8.42 2.86
C ASN A 55 2.71 -8.91 1.84
N VAL A 56 2.29 -9.45 0.69
CA VAL A 56 3.22 -9.85 -0.38
C VAL A 56 3.99 -8.65 -0.92
N VAL A 57 3.31 -7.51 -1.12
CA VAL A 57 3.97 -6.27 -1.56
C VAL A 57 4.97 -5.80 -0.51
N ALA A 58 4.61 -5.83 0.78
CA ALA A 58 5.53 -5.48 1.87
C ALA A 58 6.80 -6.33 1.84
N GLN A 59 6.67 -7.66 1.65
CA GLN A 59 7.80 -8.57 1.52
C GLN A 59 8.71 -8.18 0.35
N GLN A 60 8.13 -7.89 -0.81
CA GLN A 60 8.90 -7.52 -2.01
C GLN A 60 9.61 -6.18 -1.85
N LEU A 61 8.93 -5.16 -1.34
CA LEU A 61 9.55 -3.88 -1.02
C LEU A 61 10.68 -4.04 0.00
N ARG A 62 10.49 -4.89 1.00
CA ARG A 62 11.50 -5.17 2.01
C ARG A 62 12.71 -5.90 1.41
N ALA A 63 12.50 -6.87 0.53
CA ALA A 63 13.55 -7.59 -0.19
C ALA A 63 14.37 -6.66 -1.09
N ARG A 64 13.76 -5.59 -1.61
CA ARG A 64 14.44 -4.54 -2.40
C ARG A 64 15.16 -3.49 -1.53
N GLY A 65 15.14 -3.64 -0.20
CA GLY A 65 15.82 -2.77 0.75
C GLY A 65 15.03 -1.56 1.21
N HIS A 66 13.75 -1.43 0.82
CA HIS A 66 12.92 -0.34 1.30
C HIS A 66 12.59 -0.50 2.78
N SER A 67 12.56 0.61 3.50
CA SER A 67 11.91 0.68 4.80
C SER A 67 10.41 0.82 4.58
N LEU A 68 9.63 0.07 5.36
CA LEU A 68 8.17 0.10 5.24
C LEU A 68 7.63 1.24 6.10
N PHE A 69 7.11 2.26 5.45
CA PHE A 69 6.37 3.35 6.07
C PHE A 69 5.01 3.44 5.39
N TYR A 70 3.99 3.74 6.14
CA TYR A 70 2.66 4.10 5.65
C TYR A 70 2.29 5.49 6.14
N TYR A 71 1.22 6.05 5.61
CA TYR A 71 0.71 7.34 6.07
C TYR A 71 -0.80 7.31 6.14
N SER A 72 -1.35 7.66 7.29
CA SER A 72 -2.79 7.78 7.50
C SER A 72 -3.14 9.16 8.05
N TRP A 73 -4.30 9.67 7.63
CA TRP A 73 -4.83 10.95 8.10
C TRP A 73 -6.33 10.99 7.93
N ASP A 74 -6.97 11.95 8.59
CA ASP A 74 -8.37 12.23 8.42
C ASP A 74 -8.56 13.49 7.57
N GLU A 75 -9.35 13.37 6.50
CA GLU A 75 -9.82 14.51 5.72
C GLU A 75 -11.09 15.11 6.33
N PRO A 76 -11.24 16.43 6.27
CA PRO A 76 -12.47 17.08 6.70
C PRO A 76 -13.71 16.52 6.00
N PRO A 77 -14.87 16.53 6.64
CA PRO A 77 -16.11 16.11 6.03
C PRO A 77 -16.47 17.02 4.84
N LEU A 78 -17.18 16.45 3.85
CA LEU A 78 -17.66 17.21 2.68
C LEU A 78 -18.81 18.17 3.02
N ARG A 79 -19.47 17.95 4.17
CA ARG A 79 -20.61 18.75 4.63
C ARG A 79 -20.40 19.10 6.09
N GLU A 80 -20.86 20.28 6.49
CA GLU A 80 -20.82 20.70 7.89
C GLU A 80 -21.56 19.68 8.78
N GLY A 81 -20.95 19.31 9.93
CA GLY A 81 -21.47 18.27 10.82
C GLY A 81 -21.28 16.82 10.34
N GLY A 82 -20.62 16.59 9.20
CA GLY A 82 -20.30 15.25 8.70
C GLY A 82 -19.19 14.56 9.50
N ARG A 83 -18.94 13.28 9.21
CA ARG A 83 -17.85 12.52 9.80
C ARG A 83 -16.52 12.79 9.06
N LEU A 84 -15.42 12.73 9.80
CA LEU A 84 -14.07 12.68 9.22
C LEU A 84 -13.96 11.53 8.24
N ARG A 85 -13.18 11.73 7.19
CA ARG A 85 -12.98 10.75 6.13
C ARG A 85 -11.56 10.18 6.23
N PRO A 86 -11.40 8.96 6.76
CA PRO A 86 -10.09 8.35 6.88
C PRO A 86 -9.46 8.17 5.49
N ARG A 87 -8.17 8.44 5.43
CA ARG A 87 -7.31 8.28 4.26
C ARG A 87 -6.05 7.54 4.66
N GLU A 88 -5.56 6.73 3.77
CA GLU A 88 -4.33 5.99 3.98
C GLU A 88 -3.58 5.81 2.66
N ILE A 89 -2.25 5.83 2.73
CA ILE A 89 -1.32 5.37 1.70
C ILE A 89 -0.61 4.15 2.27
N ASP A 90 -0.70 3.02 1.57
CA ASP A 90 -0.21 1.73 2.07
C ASP A 90 1.30 1.73 2.30
N PHE A 91 2.07 2.30 1.36
CA PHE A 91 3.52 2.44 1.52
C PHE A 91 4.04 3.78 1.01
N LEU A 92 5.08 4.27 1.69
CA LEU A 92 5.88 5.41 1.24
C LEU A 92 7.30 4.92 1.00
N ILE A 93 7.78 5.00 -0.24
CA ILE A 93 9.15 4.69 -0.59
C ILE A 93 9.89 5.94 -1.07
N THR A 94 11.21 5.92 -0.99
CA THR A 94 12.06 6.94 -1.59
C THR A 94 12.82 6.33 -2.76
N ARG A 95 12.73 6.97 -3.90
CA ARG A 95 13.67 6.74 -5.01
C ARG A 95 14.63 7.92 -5.06
N GLY A 96 15.84 7.69 -5.53
CA GLY A 96 16.95 8.65 -5.54
C GLY A 96 16.76 9.96 -6.32
N TYR A 97 15.51 10.37 -6.54
CA TYR A 97 15.19 11.65 -7.14
C TYR A 97 15.34 12.75 -6.11
N SER A 98 16.32 13.61 -6.31
CA SER A 98 16.40 14.88 -5.60
C SER A 98 15.59 15.92 -6.36
N ASN A 99 14.76 16.70 -5.64
CA ASN A 99 14.24 17.93 -6.21
C ASN A 99 15.38 18.96 -6.33
N ALA A 100 15.11 20.12 -6.95
CA ALA A 100 16.10 21.18 -7.11
C ALA A 100 16.76 21.66 -5.77
N ALA A 101 16.14 21.33 -4.64
CA ALA A 101 16.67 21.62 -3.30
C ALA A 101 17.47 20.44 -2.69
N GLY A 102 17.77 19.38 -3.45
CA GLY A 102 18.52 18.21 -2.99
C GLY A 102 17.77 17.31 -2.01
N LYS A 103 16.46 17.48 -1.85
CA LYS A 103 15.64 16.65 -0.95
C LYS A 103 15.11 15.42 -1.66
N PRO A 104 15.16 14.23 -1.06
CA PRO A 104 14.58 13.03 -1.65
C PRO A 104 13.08 13.21 -1.85
N ARG A 105 12.58 12.75 -2.99
CA ARG A 105 11.15 12.70 -3.27
C ARG A 105 10.53 11.45 -2.68
N ILE A 106 9.31 11.60 -2.21
CA ILE A 106 8.49 10.53 -1.67
C ILE A 106 7.68 9.96 -2.82
N CYS A 107 7.70 8.65 -2.96
CA CYS A 107 6.89 7.93 -3.92
C CYS A 107 5.83 7.14 -3.15
N PRO A 108 4.56 7.59 -3.14
CA PRO A 108 3.47 6.84 -2.53
C PRO A 108 3.15 5.60 -3.35
N VAL A 109 2.87 4.50 -2.67
CA VAL A 109 2.46 3.22 -3.27
C VAL A 109 1.13 2.83 -2.66
N GLU A 110 0.14 2.62 -3.49
CA GLU A 110 -1.20 2.15 -3.10
C GLU A 110 -1.44 0.76 -3.68
N VAL A 111 -1.93 -0.16 -2.86
CA VAL A 111 -2.13 -1.57 -3.22
C VAL A 111 -3.62 -1.85 -3.36
N LYS A 112 -4.03 -2.37 -4.50
CA LYS A 112 -5.41 -2.72 -4.81
C LYS A 112 -5.52 -4.21 -5.14
N SER A 113 -6.31 -4.94 -4.37
CA SER A 113 -6.52 -6.38 -4.57
C SER A 113 -7.65 -6.71 -5.55
N SER A 114 -8.49 -5.73 -5.91
CA SER A 114 -9.62 -5.90 -6.83
C SER A 114 -9.49 -5.06 -8.09
N LYS A 115 -10.26 -5.41 -9.13
CA LYS A 115 -10.32 -4.64 -10.39
C LYS A 115 -11.10 -3.33 -10.26
N ALA A 116 -12.07 -3.27 -9.35
CA ALA A 116 -12.83 -2.07 -9.04
C ALA A 116 -12.25 -1.43 -7.78
N TYR A 117 -11.65 -0.26 -7.91
CA TYR A 117 -11.00 0.47 -6.81
C TYR A 117 -11.07 1.98 -7.03
N SER A 118 -10.81 2.72 -5.97
CA SER A 118 -10.67 4.17 -5.96
C SER A 118 -9.22 4.54 -5.61
N THR A 119 -8.75 5.67 -6.13
CA THR A 119 -7.44 6.27 -5.83
C THR A 119 -7.57 7.60 -5.07
N VAL A 120 -8.70 7.85 -4.45
CA VAL A 120 -8.99 9.12 -3.78
C VAL A 120 -7.96 9.46 -2.70
N SER A 121 -7.47 8.47 -1.93
CA SER A 121 -6.41 8.71 -0.95
C SER A 121 -5.13 9.20 -1.62
N LEU A 122 -4.75 8.58 -2.74
CA LEU A 122 -3.57 8.98 -3.51
C LEU A 122 -3.74 10.38 -4.10
N ASP A 123 -4.93 10.70 -4.63
CA ASP A 123 -5.25 12.02 -5.18
C ASP A 123 -5.19 13.11 -4.11
N ASP A 124 -5.76 12.86 -2.93
CA ASP A 124 -5.73 13.79 -1.79
C ASP A 124 -4.30 13.96 -1.27
N PHE A 125 -3.51 12.87 -1.20
CA PHE A 125 -2.11 12.91 -0.81
C PHE A 125 -1.25 13.71 -1.81
N ALA A 126 -1.44 13.48 -3.12
CA ALA A 126 -0.71 14.17 -4.17
C ALA A 126 -0.96 15.68 -4.16
N LYS A 127 -2.20 16.10 -3.93
CA LYS A 127 -2.55 17.52 -3.77
C LYS A 127 -1.86 18.14 -2.55
N ARG A 128 -1.86 17.44 -1.42
CA ARG A 128 -1.32 17.94 -0.15
C ARG A 128 0.20 18.09 -0.16
N TYR A 129 0.90 17.24 -0.88
CA TYR A 129 2.37 17.15 -0.86
C TYR A 129 3.00 17.30 -2.25
N SER A 130 2.38 18.04 -3.15
CA SER A 130 2.75 18.15 -4.57
C SER A 130 4.21 18.55 -4.82
N ASP A 131 4.82 19.32 -3.92
CA ASP A 131 6.22 19.75 -3.98
C ASP A 131 7.24 18.66 -3.57
N ARG A 132 6.77 17.57 -2.95
CA ARG A 132 7.60 16.49 -2.38
C ARG A 132 7.38 15.14 -3.02
N ILE A 133 6.36 15.00 -3.85
CA ILE A 133 6.04 13.74 -4.51
C ILE A 133 6.91 13.55 -5.75
N GLY A 134 7.42 12.32 -5.89
CA GLY A 134 8.02 11.81 -7.12
C GLY A 134 6.97 11.08 -7.95
N ASP A 135 7.33 9.86 -8.39
CA ASP A 135 6.38 8.98 -9.06
C ASP A 135 5.35 8.45 -8.05
N GLU A 136 4.14 8.27 -8.53
CA GLU A 136 3.04 7.67 -7.78
C GLU A 136 2.80 6.25 -8.31
N TYR A 137 2.62 5.28 -7.43
CA TYR A 137 2.43 3.88 -7.82
C TYR A 137 1.09 3.34 -7.33
N VAL A 138 0.35 2.71 -8.25
CA VAL A 138 -0.84 1.92 -7.93
C VAL A 138 -0.59 0.49 -8.36
N LEU A 139 -0.40 -0.40 -7.40
CA LEU A 139 -0.28 -1.85 -7.64
C LEU A 139 -1.67 -2.46 -7.72
N HIS A 140 -2.00 -3.09 -8.85
CA HIS A 140 -3.37 -3.56 -9.11
C HIS A 140 -3.42 -4.83 -9.99
N PRO A 141 -4.56 -5.54 -10.06
CA PRO A 141 -4.69 -6.77 -10.86
C PRO A 141 -5.05 -6.53 -12.33
N LYS A 142 -4.69 -5.36 -12.88
CA LYS A 142 -4.91 -5.01 -14.29
C LYS A 142 -3.58 -4.88 -15.02
N GLN A 143 -3.63 -4.55 -16.31
CA GLN A 143 -2.45 -4.31 -17.13
C GLN A 143 -1.74 -3.00 -16.76
N LEU A 144 -0.46 -2.93 -17.12
CA LEU A 144 0.36 -1.74 -16.97
C LEU A 144 -0.29 -0.53 -17.67
N LYS A 145 -0.33 0.59 -16.97
CA LYS A 145 -0.75 1.89 -17.52
C LYS A 145 0.08 3.00 -16.89
N VAL A 146 0.42 4.01 -17.65
CA VAL A 146 1.15 5.20 -17.17
C VAL A 146 0.33 6.45 -17.49
N GLU A 147 0.14 7.31 -16.52
CA GLU A 147 -0.58 8.58 -16.62
C GLU A 147 0.23 9.69 -15.95
N GLY A 148 1.01 10.43 -16.73
CA GLY A 148 1.91 11.44 -16.17
C GLY A 148 2.97 10.81 -15.27
N ASN A 149 3.00 11.22 -14.00
CA ASN A 149 3.88 10.68 -12.96
C ASN A 149 3.26 9.48 -12.21
N ARG A 150 2.02 9.09 -12.54
CA ARG A 150 1.32 7.96 -11.92
C ARG A 150 1.47 6.71 -12.77
N GLN A 151 1.98 5.65 -12.15
CA GLN A 151 2.20 4.35 -12.77
C GLN A 151 1.27 3.32 -12.14
N TYR A 152 0.41 2.73 -12.96
CA TYR A 152 -0.45 1.62 -12.57
C TYR A 152 0.27 0.33 -12.96
N LEU A 153 0.78 -0.38 -11.97
CA LEU A 153 1.60 -1.57 -12.16
C LEU A 153 0.81 -2.83 -11.80
N PRO A 154 0.88 -3.89 -12.64
CA PRO A 154 0.39 -5.20 -12.22
C PRO A 154 1.03 -5.63 -10.90
N LEU A 155 0.26 -6.31 -10.03
CA LEU A 155 0.73 -6.72 -8.70
C LEU A 155 2.08 -7.45 -8.72
N TYR A 156 2.30 -8.30 -9.73
CA TYR A 156 3.57 -9.03 -9.87
C TYR A 156 4.76 -8.12 -10.18
N MET A 157 4.56 -6.87 -10.58
CA MET A 157 5.64 -5.92 -10.83
C MET A 157 6.07 -5.15 -9.57
N SER A 158 5.51 -5.44 -8.41
CA SER A 158 5.93 -4.81 -7.15
C SER A 158 7.43 -5.01 -6.84
N PHE A 159 8.04 -6.09 -7.34
CA PHE A 159 9.48 -6.31 -7.25
C PHE A 159 10.34 -5.32 -8.07
N CYS A 160 9.74 -4.54 -8.97
CA CYS A 160 10.44 -3.51 -9.74
C CYS A 160 10.60 -2.19 -8.96
N LEU A 161 9.88 -2.03 -7.86
CA LEU A 161 9.94 -0.85 -6.97
C LEU A 161 11.07 -0.99 -5.93
#